data_beff7f63654765f8b929f1eb7733689e
#
_entry.id   beff7f63654765f8b929f1eb7733689e
#
_cell.length_a   1.000
_cell.length_b   1.000
_cell.length_c   1.000
_cell.angle_alpha   90.00
_cell.angle_beta   90.00
_cell.angle_gamma   90.00
#
_symmetry.space_group_name_H-M   'P 1'
#
loop_
_entity.id
_entity.type
_entity.pdbx_description
1 polymer ?
#
loop_
_entity_poly.entity_id
_entity_poly.type
_entity_poly.pdbx_seq_one_letter_code
_entity_poly.pdbx_strand_id
1 'polypeptide(L)'
;MSANLEKIKQLQDLIGKDAAFSEVQYRPFSCLEDLGYRGLPQSVLMQWAGFGKTELCLQLLRENPEASVAWVEPYITVYPCAFLQRQVALNRVLFIESRKYELENLLAELIRSQVFDFLVVSSELLALPQLRRLQLLIEKTNSSLIFLSKQRGMAWPIKLQLQVDSLCGENSVQVMKSSFSRSFLADNEQVI
;
A
#
# COMPACT_ATOMS: atom_id res chain seq x y z
N MET A 1 26.82 -24.49 30.86
CA MET A 1 25.75 -23.49 30.62
C MET A 1 26.20 -22.21 29.88
N SER A 2 27.49 -21.89 29.82
CA SER A 2 28.05 -20.65 29.21
C SER A 2 27.97 -20.61 27.69
N ALA A 3 28.25 -21.71 27.00
CA ALA A 3 28.36 -21.75 25.52
C ALA A 3 27.05 -21.44 24.75
N ASN A 4 25.90 -21.73 25.35
CA ASN A 4 24.61 -21.43 24.70
C ASN A 4 24.22 -19.95 24.81
N LEU A 5 24.64 -19.29 25.90
CA LEU A 5 24.42 -17.86 26.08
C LEU A 5 25.29 -17.02 25.13
N GLU A 6 26.51 -17.44 24.87
CA GLU A 6 27.38 -16.79 23.86
C GLU A 6 26.85 -16.97 22.44
N LYS A 7 26.35 -18.16 22.07
CA LYS A 7 25.70 -18.38 20.77
C LYS A 7 24.43 -17.56 20.60
N ILE A 8 23.63 -17.39 21.66
CA ILE A 8 22.44 -16.55 21.62
C ILE A 8 22.81 -15.07 21.42
N LYS A 9 23.85 -14.59 22.11
CA LYS A 9 24.37 -13.22 21.89
C LYS A 9 24.93 -13.02 20.49
N GLN A 10 25.70 -13.97 19.96
CA GLN A 10 26.21 -13.91 18.60
C GLN A 10 25.08 -13.93 17.57
N LEU A 11 24.01 -14.70 17.78
CA LEU A 11 22.83 -14.69 16.92
C LEU A 11 22.05 -13.36 17.06
N GLN A 12 21.95 -12.80 18.25
CA GLN A 12 21.33 -11.49 18.45
C GLN A 12 22.14 -10.36 17.79
N ASP A 13 23.48 -10.42 17.84
CA ASP A 13 24.36 -9.46 17.16
C ASP A 13 24.33 -9.62 15.64
N LEU A 14 24.20 -10.84 15.12
CA LEU A 14 24.00 -11.11 13.69
C LEU A 14 22.62 -10.64 13.21
N ILE A 15 21.57 -10.96 13.94
CA ILE A 15 20.20 -10.51 13.64
C ILE A 15 20.09 -8.98 13.77
N GLY A 16 20.77 -8.38 14.74
CA GLY A 16 20.81 -6.93 14.92
C GLY A 16 21.62 -6.18 13.85
N LYS A 17 22.59 -6.83 13.21
CA LYS A 17 23.38 -6.24 12.11
C LYS A 17 22.72 -6.42 10.74
N ASP A 18 22.00 -7.52 10.53
CA ASP A 18 21.26 -7.77 9.27
C ASP A 18 19.82 -7.21 9.31
N ALA A 19 19.27 -6.99 10.51
CA ALA A 19 18.10 -6.17 10.75
C ALA A 19 18.49 -4.70 10.91
N ALA A 20 19.23 -4.14 9.98
CA ALA A 20 19.03 -2.74 9.66
C ALA A 20 17.57 -2.69 9.19
N PHE A 21 16.66 -2.38 10.12
CA PHE A 21 15.29 -2.00 9.81
C PHE A 21 15.44 -0.88 8.78
N SER A 22 15.29 -1.21 7.52
CA SER A 22 15.20 -0.19 6.48
C SER A 22 14.05 0.68 6.96
N GLU A 23 14.38 1.91 7.30
CA GLU A 23 13.40 2.87 7.82
C GLU A 23 12.26 2.91 6.82
N VAL A 24 11.05 2.59 7.28
CA VAL A 24 9.89 2.54 6.39
C VAL A 24 9.73 3.93 5.80
N GLN A 25 9.88 4.03 4.50
CA GLN A 25 9.65 5.28 3.78
C GLN A 25 8.16 5.50 3.63
N TYR A 26 7.74 6.75 3.69
CA TYR A 26 6.35 7.17 3.57
C TYR A 26 6.20 8.15 2.43
N ARG A 27 5.07 8.08 1.73
CA ARG A 27 4.64 9.09 0.77
C ARG A 27 3.54 9.96 1.40
N PRO A 28 3.47 11.25 1.03
CA PRO A 28 2.41 12.13 1.49
C PRO A 28 1.03 11.51 1.20
N PHE A 29 0.18 11.49 2.20
CA PHE A 29 -1.21 11.08 2.07
C PHE A 29 -2.03 11.67 3.23
N SER A 30 -2.64 12.82 2.99
CA SER A 30 -3.35 13.61 3.99
C SER A 30 -4.38 12.79 4.75
N CYS A 31 -5.12 11.92 4.07
CA CYS A 31 -6.11 11.05 4.71
C CYS A 31 -5.52 10.17 5.83
N LEU A 32 -4.32 9.65 5.68
CA LEU A 32 -3.66 8.88 6.75
C LEU A 32 -2.99 9.78 7.78
N GLU A 33 -2.49 10.93 7.38
CA GLU A 33 -1.90 11.94 8.27
C GLU A 33 -2.94 12.48 9.24
N ASP A 34 -4.15 12.76 8.78
CA ASP A 34 -5.30 13.15 9.61
C ASP A 34 -5.71 12.08 10.64
N LEU A 35 -5.43 10.81 10.34
CA LEU A 35 -5.64 9.67 11.24
C LEU A 35 -4.44 9.39 12.18
N GLY A 36 -3.40 10.26 12.16
CA GLY A 36 -2.22 10.17 12.99
C GLY A 36 -1.16 9.20 12.48
N TYR A 37 -1.12 8.90 11.18
CA TYR A 37 -0.04 8.16 10.54
C TYR A 37 0.93 9.12 9.84
N ARG A 38 2.16 8.67 9.56
CA ARG A 38 3.19 9.47 8.86
C ARG A 38 2.94 9.63 7.35
N GLY A 39 1.82 9.13 6.84
CA GLY A 39 1.50 9.04 5.43
C GLY A 39 1.34 7.59 4.96
N LEU A 40 1.41 7.35 3.65
CA LEU A 40 1.28 6.03 3.06
C LEU A 40 2.64 5.30 3.07
N PRO A 41 2.74 4.12 3.72
CA PRO A 41 3.98 3.35 3.72
C PRO A 41 4.31 2.84 2.32
N GLN A 42 5.60 2.88 1.95
CA GLN A 42 6.11 2.30 0.71
C GLN A 42 6.47 0.82 0.84
N SER A 43 6.68 0.16 -0.29
CA SER A 43 7.12 -1.24 -0.35
C SER A 43 6.17 -2.21 0.36
N VAL A 44 4.87 -1.95 0.29
CA VAL A 44 3.86 -2.73 1.00
C VAL A 44 2.69 -3.13 0.11
N LEU A 45 2.05 -4.23 0.52
CA LEU A 45 0.80 -4.71 -0.03
C LEU A 45 -0.36 -4.19 0.83
N MET A 46 -1.30 -3.51 0.19
CA MET A 46 -2.44 -2.85 0.83
C MET A 46 -3.76 -3.29 0.22
N GLN A 47 -4.83 -3.14 0.98
CA GLN A 47 -6.19 -3.33 0.52
C GLN A 47 -7.08 -2.16 0.95
N TRP A 48 -7.79 -1.60 -0.01
CA TRP A 48 -8.80 -0.59 0.23
C TRP A 48 -10.15 -1.15 -0.21
N ALA A 49 -11.11 -1.16 0.70
CA ALA A 49 -12.43 -1.74 0.48
C ALA A 49 -13.53 -0.71 0.69
N GLY A 50 -14.70 -0.96 0.13
CA GLY A 50 -15.88 -0.13 0.30
C GLY A 50 -16.14 0.87 -0.82
N PHE A 51 -17.12 1.73 -0.60
CA PHE A 51 -17.50 2.80 -1.53
C PHE A 51 -16.52 3.96 -1.39
N GLY A 52 -16.19 4.62 -2.51
CA GLY A 52 -15.23 5.74 -2.50
C GLY A 52 -13.75 5.35 -2.57
N LYS A 53 -13.39 4.05 -2.55
CA LYS A 53 -12.00 3.60 -2.65
C LYS A 53 -11.27 4.10 -3.89
N THR A 54 -11.96 4.20 -5.03
CA THR A 54 -11.39 4.77 -6.26
C THR A 54 -11.11 6.26 -6.09
N GLU A 55 -12.05 7.00 -5.51
CA GLU A 55 -11.88 8.43 -5.21
C GLU A 55 -10.71 8.66 -4.25
N LEU A 56 -10.62 7.85 -3.18
CA LEU A 56 -9.49 7.91 -2.26
C LEU A 56 -8.15 7.62 -2.97
N CYS A 57 -8.15 6.68 -3.92
CA CYS A 57 -6.96 6.39 -4.72
C CYS A 57 -6.59 7.58 -5.62
N LEU A 58 -7.56 8.23 -6.27
CA LEU A 58 -7.30 9.43 -7.05
C LEU A 58 -6.77 10.59 -6.20
N GLN A 59 -7.24 10.73 -4.96
CA GLN A 59 -6.69 11.68 -3.99
C GLN A 59 -5.23 11.38 -3.70
N LEU A 60 -4.87 10.13 -3.40
CA LEU A 60 -3.47 9.72 -3.22
C LEU A 60 -2.61 10.09 -4.44
N LEU A 61 -3.09 9.80 -5.64
CA LEU A 61 -2.35 10.08 -6.86
C LEU A 61 -2.19 11.60 -7.09
N ARG A 62 -3.19 12.40 -6.75
CA ARG A 62 -3.10 13.86 -6.81
C ARG A 62 -2.05 14.41 -5.85
N GLU A 63 -1.98 13.86 -4.64
CA GLU A 63 -1.01 14.27 -3.61
C GLU A 63 0.42 13.80 -3.92
N ASN A 64 0.58 12.88 -4.88
CA ASN A 64 1.87 12.36 -5.34
C ASN A 64 2.04 12.59 -6.86
N PRO A 65 2.20 13.81 -7.34
CA PRO A 65 2.17 14.14 -8.77
C PRO A 65 3.31 13.52 -9.59
N GLU A 66 4.45 13.24 -8.97
CA GLU A 66 5.60 12.63 -9.63
C GLU A 66 5.54 11.10 -9.72
N ALA A 67 4.58 10.48 -9.02
CA ALA A 67 4.51 9.02 -8.95
C ALA A 67 3.97 8.42 -10.24
N SER A 68 4.63 7.39 -10.76
CA SER A 68 4.20 6.57 -11.88
C SER A 68 3.24 5.46 -11.42
N VAL A 69 2.21 5.19 -12.21
CA VAL A 69 1.09 4.33 -11.82
C VAL A 69 0.78 3.29 -12.89
N ALA A 70 0.68 2.02 -12.51
CA ALA A 70 0.01 1.01 -13.31
C ALA A 70 -1.38 0.72 -12.70
N TRP A 71 -2.43 0.97 -13.48
CA TRP A 71 -3.81 0.71 -13.11
C TRP A 71 -4.31 -0.54 -13.81
N VAL A 72 -4.55 -1.60 -13.06
CA VAL A 72 -4.85 -2.94 -13.58
C VAL A 72 -6.29 -3.33 -13.25
N GLU A 73 -7.07 -3.66 -14.25
CA GLU A 73 -8.46 -4.14 -14.11
C GLU A 73 -8.72 -5.36 -15.00
N PRO A 74 -9.65 -6.25 -14.64
CA PRO A 74 -10.10 -7.33 -15.54
C PRO A 74 -10.75 -6.81 -16.82
N TYR A 75 -11.47 -5.71 -16.70
CA TYR A 75 -12.04 -4.87 -17.77
C TYR A 75 -11.86 -3.43 -17.32
N ILE A 76 -11.33 -2.59 -18.16
CA ILE A 76 -11.14 -1.18 -17.82
C ILE A 76 -12.50 -0.51 -17.65
N THR A 77 -12.88 -0.31 -16.39
CA THR A 77 -14.15 0.32 -16.00
C THR A 77 -13.95 1.76 -15.52
N VAL A 78 -12.73 2.08 -15.12
CA VAL A 78 -12.40 3.44 -14.68
C VAL A 78 -12.40 4.39 -15.89
N TYR A 79 -13.06 5.53 -15.72
CA TYR A 79 -13.15 6.53 -16.77
C TYR A 79 -11.93 7.46 -16.72
N PRO A 80 -11.06 7.49 -17.77
CA PRO A 80 -9.82 8.27 -17.73
C PRO A 80 -10.01 9.76 -17.48
N CYS A 81 -11.13 10.35 -17.95
CA CYS A 81 -11.43 11.76 -17.68
C CYS A 81 -11.65 12.06 -16.20
N ALA A 82 -12.02 11.06 -15.38
CA ALA A 82 -12.12 11.25 -13.93
C ALA A 82 -10.75 11.56 -13.29
N PHE A 83 -9.67 11.01 -13.83
CA PHE A 83 -8.31 11.34 -13.41
C PHE A 83 -8.00 12.81 -13.65
N LEU A 84 -8.30 13.32 -14.85
CA LEU A 84 -8.09 14.72 -15.19
C LEU A 84 -8.93 15.66 -14.32
N GLN A 85 -10.21 15.32 -14.08
CA GLN A 85 -11.08 16.08 -13.17
C GLN A 85 -10.54 16.15 -11.74
N ARG A 86 -9.79 15.12 -11.32
CA ARG A 86 -9.12 15.06 -10.02
C ARG A 86 -7.66 15.53 -10.06
N GLN A 87 -7.25 16.23 -11.14
CA GLN A 87 -5.90 16.78 -11.32
C GLN A 87 -4.80 15.69 -11.35
N VAL A 88 -5.15 14.49 -11.79
CA VAL A 88 -4.18 13.40 -12.01
C VAL A 88 -3.82 13.36 -13.50
N ALA A 89 -2.56 13.62 -13.82
CA ALA A 89 -2.07 13.63 -15.20
C ALA A 89 -2.06 12.20 -15.79
N LEU A 90 -2.65 12.02 -16.98
CA LEU A 90 -2.77 10.69 -17.60
C LEU A 90 -1.46 10.15 -18.15
N ASN A 91 -0.50 11.00 -18.48
CA ASN A 91 0.81 10.61 -19.03
C ASN A 91 1.67 9.78 -18.07
N ARG A 92 1.32 9.72 -16.79
CA ARG A 92 1.98 8.91 -15.77
C ARG A 92 1.17 7.68 -15.32
N VAL A 93 0.01 7.44 -15.95
CA VAL A 93 -0.88 6.31 -15.63
C VAL A 93 -0.95 5.36 -16.82
N LEU A 94 -0.51 4.14 -16.61
CA LEU A 94 -0.66 3.05 -17.58
C LEU A 94 -1.88 2.21 -17.21
N PHE A 95 -2.89 2.18 -18.04
CA PHE A 95 -4.07 1.33 -17.88
C PHE A 95 -3.82 -0.03 -18.53
N ILE A 96 -4.00 -1.09 -17.76
CA ILE A 96 -3.76 -2.46 -18.22
C ILE A 96 -5.00 -3.31 -17.96
N GLU A 97 -5.50 -3.95 -19.01
CA GLU A 97 -6.52 -4.99 -18.90
C GLU A 97 -5.82 -6.34 -18.68
N SER A 98 -6.21 -7.07 -17.63
CA SER A 98 -5.62 -8.37 -17.32
C SER A 98 -6.66 -9.36 -16.84
N ARG A 99 -6.69 -10.53 -17.48
CA ARG A 99 -7.54 -11.63 -17.03
C ARG A 99 -7.08 -12.18 -15.67
N LYS A 100 -8.02 -12.68 -14.89
CA LYS A 100 -7.78 -13.12 -13.51
C LYS A 100 -6.63 -14.14 -13.38
N TYR A 101 -6.50 -15.07 -14.33
CA TYR A 101 -5.46 -16.11 -14.29
C TYR A 101 -4.06 -15.63 -14.68
N GLU A 102 -3.96 -14.46 -15.33
CA GLU A 102 -2.69 -13.83 -15.71
C GLU A 102 -2.22 -12.79 -14.69
N LEU A 103 -3.13 -12.33 -13.83
CA LEU A 103 -2.94 -11.18 -12.94
C LEU A 103 -1.71 -11.32 -12.03
N GLU A 104 -1.51 -12.48 -11.41
CA GLU A 104 -0.34 -12.69 -10.52
C GLU A 104 0.98 -12.50 -11.27
N ASN A 105 1.11 -13.12 -12.45
CA ASN A 105 2.34 -13.04 -13.22
C ASN A 105 2.58 -11.63 -13.75
N LEU A 106 1.53 -10.97 -14.24
CA LEU A 106 1.59 -9.58 -14.67
C LEU A 106 2.06 -8.66 -13.51
N LEU A 107 1.45 -8.79 -12.34
CA LEU A 107 1.85 -7.99 -11.18
C LEU A 107 3.30 -8.27 -10.76
N ALA A 108 3.73 -9.53 -10.81
CA ALA A 108 5.11 -9.87 -10.50
C ALA A 108 6.11 -9.25 -11.50
N GLU A 109 5.76 -9.16 -12.77
CA GLU A 109 6.58 -8.49 -13.80
C GLU A 109 6.60 -6.97 -13.60
N LEU A 110 5.45 -6.36 -13.34
CA LEU A 110 5.34 -4.93 -13.07
C LEU A 110 6.15 -4.54 -11.82
N ILE A 111 6.10 -5.33 -10.75
CA ILE A 111 6.91 -5.11 -9.55
C ILE A 111 8.40 -5.21 -9.87
N ARG A 112 8.83 -6.24 -10.62
CA ARG A 112 10.24 -6.44 -10.99
C ARG A 112 10.78 -5.35 -11.90
N SER A 113 9.95 -4.74 -12.73
CA SER A 113 10.35 -3.66 -13.61
C SER A 113 10.80 -2.41 -12.86
N GLN A 114 10.32 -2.22 -11.62
CA GLN A 114 10.58 -1.05 -10.77
C GLN A 114 10.26 0.31 -11.43
N VAL A 115 9.43 0.29 -12.48
CA VAL A 115 9.04 1.49 -13.22
C VAL A 115 7.92 2.25 -12.49
N PHE A 116 7.05 1.52 -11.77
CA PHE A 116 5.86 2.07 -11.16
C PHE A 116 6.01 2.23 -9.65
N ASP A 117 5.65 3.41 -9.16
CA ASP A 117 5.58 3.69 -7.72
C ASP A 117 4.32 3.06 -7.10
N PHE A 118 3.22 3.11 -7.83
CA PHE A 118 1.96 2.50 -7.42
C PHE A 118 1.45 1.51 -8.45
N LEU A 119 1.11 0.32 -7.97
CA LEU A 119 0.36 -0.69 -8.70
C LEU A 119 -1.03 -0.75 -8.10
N VAL A 120 -2.02 -0.26 -8.82
CA VAL A 120 -3.41 -0.22 -8.37
C VAL A 120 -4.19 -1.32 -9.09
N VAL A 121 -4.80 -2.22 -8.33
CA VAL A 121 -5.51 -3.38 -8.87
C VAL A 121 -6.97 -3.33 -8.46
N SER A 122 -7.85 -3.08 -9.41
CA SER A 122 -9.30 -3.09 -9.18
C SER A 122 -9.86 -4.50 -9.45
N SER A 123 -9.65 -5.39 -8.49
CA SER A 123 -10.16 -6.77 -8.55
C SER A 123 -10.36 -7.35 -7.15
N GLU A 124 -10.94 -8.55 -7.08
CA GLU A 124 -10.91 -9.35 -5.87
C GLU A 124 -9.48 -9.76 -5.53
N LEU A 125 -9.23 -10.00 -4.25
CA LEU A 125 -7.93 -10.46 -3.80
C LEU A 125 -7.57 -11.81 -4.43
N LEU A 126 -6.29 -11.96 -4.71
CA LEU A 126 -5.69 -13.23 -5.12
C LEU A 126 -5.68 -14.24 -3.97
N ALA A 127 -5.43 -15.50 -4.27
CA ALA A 127 -5.27 -16.53 -3.26
C ALA A 127 -4.04 -16.24 -2.37
N LEU A 128 -4.09 -16.73 -1.14
CA LEU A 128 -3.07 -16.44 -0.11
C LEU A 128 -1.62 -16.71 -0.55
N PRO A 129 -1.30 -17.84 -1.23
CA PRO A 129 0.07 -18.09 -1.70
C PRO A 129 0.55 -17.03 -2.71
N GLN A 130 -0.34 -16.60 -3.61
CA GLN A 130 -0.07 -15.58 -4.62
C GLN A 130 0.19 -14.21 -3.96
N LEU A 131 -0.65 -13.80 -3.01
CA LEU A 131 -0.45 -12.59 -2.22
C LEU A 131 0.89 -12.62 -1.47
N ARG A 132 1.26 -13.76 -0.89
CA ARG A 132 2.54 -13.91 -0.18
C ARG A 132 3.73 -13.75 -1.13
N ARG A 133 3.66 -14.34 -2.31
CA ARG A 133 4.69 -14.19 -3.33
C ARG A 133 4.86 -12.73 -3.75
N LEU A 134 3.76 -12.02 -4.02
CA LEU A 134 3.78 -10.60 -4.37
C LEU A 134 4.30 -9.73 -3.21
N GLN A 135 3.92 -10.03 -1.97
CA GLN A 135 4.46 -9.33 -0.80
C GLN A 135 5.98 -9.42 -0.73
N LEU A 136 6.54 -10.63 -0.88
CA LEU A 136 7.99 -10.84 -0.83
C LEU A 136 8.74 -10.13 -1.98
N LEU A 137 8.08 -9.95 -3.13
CA LEU A 137 8.63 -9.18 -4.24
C LEU A 137 8.59 -7.68 -3.94
N ILE A 138 7.45 -7.18 -3.45
CA ILE A 138 7.25 -5.74 -3.25
C ILE A 138 8.12 -5.20 -2.11
N GLU A 139 8.36 -5.99 -1.06
CA GLU A 139 9.26 -5.63 0.04
C GLU A 139 10.72 -5.37 -0.40
N LYS A 140 11.08 -5.79 -1.61
CA LYS A 140 12.42 -5.58 -2.21
C LYS A 140 12.47 -4.42 -3.20
N THR A 141 11.38 -3.69 -3.37
CA THR A 141 11.23 -2.59 -4.33
C THR A 141 10.73 -1.34 -3.63
N ASN A 142 10.70 -0.22 -4.34
CA ASN A 142 10.08 1.02 -3.85
C ASN A 142 8.61 1.15 -4.27
N SER A 143 8.07 0.14 -4.94
CA SER A 143 6.68 0.12 -5.39
C SER A 143 5.73 -0.22 -4.23
N SER A 144 4.49 0.21 -4.32
CA SER A 144 3.40 -0.19 -3.42
C SER A 144 2.25 -0.79 -4.22
N LEU A 145 1.68 -1.88 -3.72
CA LEU A 145 0.58 -2.60 -4.37
C LEU A 145 -0.72 -2.38 -3.60
N ILE A 146 -1.71 -1.80 -4.26
CA ILE A 146 -3.00 -1.43 -3.69
C ILE A 146 -4.12 -2.24 -4.37
N PHE A 147 -4.77 -3.11 -3.65
CA PHE A 147 -5.98 -3.78 -4.10
C PHE A 147 -7.22 -2.96 -3.76
N LEU A 148 -7.98 -2.57 -4.79
CA LEU A 148 -9.28 -1.93 -4.67
C LEU A 148 -10.37 -3.02 -4.75
N SER A 149 -10.84 -3.51 -3.63
CA SER A 149 -11.81 -4.60 -3.57
C SER A 149 -13.20 -4.13 -3.13
N LYS A 150 -14.24 -4.91 -3.44
CA LYS A 150 -15.61 -4.61 -2.96
C LYS A 150 -15.75 -4.88 -1.48
N GLN A 151 -15.13 -5.96 -1.02
CA GLN A 151 -15.20 -6.41 0.35
C GLN A 151 -13.80 -6.62 0.92
N ARG A 152 -13.70 -6.53 2.22
CA ARG A 152 -12.48 -6.80 2.95
C ARG A 152 -12.16 -8.29 2.90
N GLY A 153 -10.93 -8.60 2.55
CA GLY A 153 -10.41 -9.97 2.53
C GLY A 153 -9.64 -10.34 3.79
N MET A 154 -8.87 -11.44 3.71
CA MET A 154 -8.02 -11.89 4.80
C MET A 154 -6.97 -10.84 5.18
N ALA A 155 -6.74 -10.69 6.48
CA ALA A 155 -5.83 -9.66 6.98
C ALA A 155 -4.34 -9.92 6.64
N TRP A 156 -3.91 -11.17 6.52
CA TRP A 156 -2.52 -11.52 6.18
C TRP A 156 -2.44 -11.97 4.72
N PRO A 157 -1.42 -11.59 3.93
CA PRO A 157 -0.19 -10.84 4.26
C PRO A 157 -0.29 -9.31 4.09
N ILE A 158 -1.49 -8.77 4.03
CA ILE A 158 -1.74 -7.35 3.82
C ILE A 158 -1.24 -6.54 5.04
N LYS A 159 -0.46 -5.49 4.79
CA LYS A 159 0.15 -4.63 5.83
C LYS A 159 -0.74 -3.48 6.26
N LEU A 160 -1.57 -2.96 5.33
CA LEU A 160 -2.51 -1.87 5.58
C LEU A 160 -3.86 -2.18 4.95
N GLN A 161 -4.93 -2.14 5.73
CA GLN A 161 -6.31 -2.27 5.25
C GLN A 161 -7.10 -1.03 5.61
N LEU A 162 -7.72 -0.42 4.61
CA LEU A 162 -8.62 0.71 4.77
C LEU A 162 -10.04 0.28 4.39
N GLN A 163 -11.01 0.70 5.21
CA GLN A 163 -12.42 0.71 4.86
C GLN A 163 -12.80 2.13 4.49
N VAL A 164 -13.39 2.29 3.32
CA VAL A 164 -13.77 3.60 2.77
C VAL A 164 -15.27 3.62 2.60
N ASP A 165 -15.95 4.47 3.34
CA ASP A 165 -17.38 4.68 3.22
C ASP A 165 -17.63 6.10 2.74
N SER A 166 -18.32 6.24 1.60
CA SER A 166 -18.71 7.54 1.06
C SER A 166 -20.19 7.77 1.39
N LEU A 167 -20.45 8.70 2.29
CA LEU A 167 -21.79 9.14 2.64
C LEU A 167 -21.94 10.61 2.26
N CYS A 168 -22.92 10.91 1.41
CA CYS A 168 -23.28 12.29 1.04
C CYS A 168 -22.12 13.20 0.54
N GLY A 169 -21.13 12.62 -0.15
CA GLY A 169 -20.00 13.39 -0.71
C GLY A 169 -18.80 13.53 0.22
N GLU A 170 -18.89 13.09 1.46
CA GLU A 170 -17.76 13.00 2.37
C GLU A 170 -17.26 11.56 2.45
N ASN A 171 -15.95 11.38 2.30
CA ASN A 171 -15.31 10.08 2.46
C ASN A 171 -14.92 9.90 3.93
N SER A 172 -15.51 8.90 4.56
CA SER A 172 -15.07 8.41 5.87
C SER A 172 -14.09 7.26 5.65
N VAL A 173 -12.89 7.38 6.19
CA VAL A 173 -11.85 6.35 6.08
C VAL A 173 -11.55 5.79 7.46
N GLN A 174 -11.59 4.46 7.56
CA GLN A 174 -11.24 3.74 8.77
C GLN A 174 -10.07 2.81 8.50
N VAL A 175 -9.04 2.89 9.36
CA VAL A 175 -7.92 1.94 9.33
C VAL A 175 -8.33 0.69 10.08
N MET A 176 -8.57 -0.38 9.34
CA MET A 176 -9.01 -1.66 9.89
C MET A 176 -7.85 -2.52 10.37
N LYS A 177 -6.70 -2.39 9.70
CA LYS A 177 -5.44 -3.02 10.06
C LYS A 177 -4.29 -2.13 9.64
N SER A 178 -3.31 -1.98 10.53
CA SER A 178 -2.01 -1.40 10.21
C SER A 178 -0.91 -2.20 10.91
N SER A 179 0.15 -2.52 10.18
CA SER A 179 1.40 -3.02 10.74
C SER A 179 2.37 -1.88 11.10
N PHE A 180 1.90 -0.63 10.98
CA PHE A 180 2.68 0.59 11.22
C PHE A 180 2.13 1.30 12.45
N SER A 181 3.02 1.90 13.22
CA SER A 181 2.64 2.70 14.39
C SER A 181 2.01 4.01 13.95
N ARG A 182 1.00 4.46 14.69
CA ARG A 182 0.56 5.84 14.61
C ARG A 182 1.70 6.73 15.11
N SER A 183 1.99 7.81 14.42
CA SER A 183 2.79 8.88 14.99
C SER A 183 1.88 9.56 16.01
N PHE A 184 2.01 9.20 17.29
CA PHE A 184 1.44 10.08 18.30
C PHE A 184 2.12 11.45 18.13
N LEU A 185 1.32 12.49 18.05
CA LEU A 185 1.76 13.85 18.33
C LEU A 185 2.15 13.88 19.83
N ALA A 186 3.33 13.33 20.10
CA ALA A 186 3.97 13.40 21.40
C ALA A 186 4.72 14.71 21.49
N ASP A 187 4.01 15.85 21.36
CA ASP A 187 4.54 17.17 21.67
C ASP A 187 3.41 18.12 22.04
N ASN A 188 2.66 17.82 23.10
CA ASN A 188 1.89 18.83 23.84
C ASN A 188 1.35 18.32 25.18
N GLU A 189 2.18 17.68 26.00
CA GLU A 189 1.96 17.61 27.44
C GLU A 189 3.26 17.94 28.19
N GLN A 190 3.73 19.15 27.99
CA GLN A 190 4.52 19.86 28.96
C GLN A 190 4.02 21.28 28.97
N VAL A 191 3.06 21.58 29.79
CA VAL A 191 2.89 22.84 30.53
C VAL A 191 1.72 22.62 31.50
N ILE A 192 1.94 22.42 32.70
CA ILE A 192 1.62 23.07 33.99
C ILE A 192 1.79 22.07 35.11
#